data_b770b08db9c2082fcd307bdcd7131a07
#
_entry.id   b770b08db9c2082fcd307bdcd7131a07
#
_cell.length_a   1.000
_cell.length_b   1.000
_cell.length_c   1.000
_cell.angle_alpha   90.00
_cell.angle_beta   90.00
_cell.angle_gamma   90.00
#
_symmetry.space_group_name_H-M   'P 1'
#
loop_
_entity.id
_entity.type
_entity.pdbx_description
1 polymer ?
#
loop_
_entity_poly.entity_id
_entity_poly.type
_entity_poly.pdbx_seq_one_letter_code
_entity_poly.pdbx_strand_id
1 'polypeptide(L)'
;MPDEDVFDAYKRVTKSAARRLKRKDLQPFFYEAIVKNWLCLASPVLSNLGTERGMPISCFGIDVGDSIEGIADANSELMRLSSQGGGVGIGLSRIRGRGKAIKDNGVSEGIVPWAKIYDSTILATNQGSVRRGAASVNLNINHPDVEEFL
;
A
#
# COMPACT_ATOMS: atom_id res chain seq x y z
N MET A 1 19.30 10.64 2.05
CA MET A 1 20.34 11.29 1.20
C MET A 1 21.68 10.70 1.64
N PRO A 2 22.65 10.44 0.76
CA PRO A 2 23.91 9.78 1.15
C PRO A 2 24.66 10.46 2.28
N ASP A 3 24.54 11.78 2.40
CA ASP A 3 25.26 12.59 3.38
C ASP A 3 24.33 13.24 4.43
N GLU A 4 23.10 12.74 4.56
CA GLU A 4 22.10 13.28 5.52
C GLU A 4 22.20 12.53 6.84
N ASP A 5 22.51 13.22 7.92
CA ASP A 5 22.42 12.66 9.26
C ASP A 5 20.96 12.62 9.79
N VAL A 6 20.76 11.99 10.95
CA VAL A 6 19.42 11.83 11.53
C VAL A 6 18.76 13.19 11.85
N PHE A 7 19.54 14.17 12.28
CA PHE A 7 19.02 15.51 12.63
C PHE A 7 18.66 16.31 11.37
N ASP A 8 19.40 16.12 10.28
CA ASP A 8 19.08 16.72 8.99
C ASP A 8 17.80 16.11 8.39
N ALA A 9 17.62 14.79 8.53
CA ALA A 9 16.35 14.13 8.19
C ALA A 9 15.18 14.73 8.97
N TYR A 10 15.32 14.92 10.28
CA TYR A 10 14.29 15.55 11.11
C TYR A 10 14.00 17.00 10.69
N LYS A 11 15.01 17.79 10.38
CA LYS A 11 14.85 19.16 9.85
C LYS A 11 14.11 19.17 8.53
N ARG A 12 14.49 18.29 7.59
CA ARG A 12 13.85 18.17 6.28
C ARG A 12 12.36 17.81 6.41
N VAL A 13 12.05 16.80 7.20
CA VAL A 13 10.68 16.31 7.39
C VAL A 13 9.81 17.39 8.03
N THR A 14 10.27 18.01 9.12
CA THR A 14 9.50 19.03 9.86
C THR A 14 9.31 20.30 9.03
N LYS A 15 10.32 20.73 8.27
CA LYS A 15 10.21 21.82 7.31
C LYS A 15 9.18 21.53 6.22
N SER A 16 9.18 20.31 5.70
CA SER A 16 8.22 19.89 4.68
C SER A 16 6.79 19.84 5.22
N ALA A 17 6.59 19.28 6.42
CA ALA A 17 5.29 19.22 7.09
C ALA A 17 4.73 20.63 7.35
N ALA A 18 5.52 21.50 7.96
CA ALA A 18 5.12 22.88 8.27
C ALA A 18 4.78 23.68 7.00
N ARG A 19 5.53 23.46 5.91
CA ARG A 19 5.24 24.08 4.61
C ARG A 19 3.92 23.60 4.00
N ARG A 20 3.63 22.29 4.06
CA ARG A 20 2.37 21.71 3.55
C ARG A 20 1.16 22.22 4.32
N LEU A 21 1.30 22.40 5.63
CA LEU A 21 0.28 22.97 6.50
C LEU A 21 0.15 24.50 6.36
N LYS A 22 1.04 25.16 5.58
CA LYS A 22 1.15 26.63 5.47
C LYS A 22 1.39 27.31 6.83
N ARG A 23 1.98 26.59 7.78
CA ARG A 23 2.26 27.00 9.16
C ARG A 23 3.75 26.81 9.47
N LYS A 24 4.59 27.70 8.92
CA LYS A 24 6.06 27.64 9.11
C LYS A 24 6.49 27.80 10.57
N ASP A 25 5.67 28.47 11.37
CA ASP A 25 5.82 28.65 12.81
C ASP A 25 5.82 27.33 13.60
N LEU A 26 5.21 26.27 13.07
CA LEU A 26 5.15 24.94 13.71
C LEU A 26 6.42 24.10 13.52
N GLN A 27 7.34 24.47 12.63
CA GLN A 27 8.53 23.67 12.37
C GLN A 27 9.39 23.44 13.63
N PRO A 28 9.71 24.45 14.47
CA PRO A 28 10.50 24.24 15.68
C PRO A 28 9.81 23.28 16.66
N PHE A 29 8.51 23.40 16.83
CA PHE A 29 7.71 22.52 17.69
C PHE A 29 7.75 21.08 17.21
N PHE A 30 7.53 20.84 15.91
CA PHE A 30 7.63 19.49 15.33
C PHE A 30 9.03 18.89 15.50
N TYR A 31 10.05 19.69 15.26
CA TYR A 31 11.44 19.25 15.43
C TYR A 31 11.74 18.86 16.89
N GLU A 32 11.36 19.71 17.83
CA GLU A 32 11.53 19.43 19.24
C GLU A 32 10.80 18.16 19.70
N ALA A 33 9.55 17.96 19.23
CA ALA A 33 8.76 16.79 19.56
C ALA A 33 9.42 15.48 19.09
N ILE A 34 10.08 15.49 17.93
CA ILE A 34 10.81 14.33 17.42
C ILE A 34 12.11 14.11 18.18
N VAL A 35 12.91 15.16 18.39
CA VAL A 35 14.21 15.07 19.09
C VAL A 35 14.04 14.61 20.54
N LYS A 36 12.98 15.06 21.20
CA LYS A 36 12.62 14.63 22.57
C LYS A 36 11.93 13.27 22.64
N ASN A 37 11.77 12.57 21.50
CA ASN A 37 11.06 11.28 21.40
C ASN A 37 9.58 11.34 21.88
N TRP A 38 8.95 12.50 21.84
CA TRP A 38 7.51 12.62 22.08
C TRP A 38 6.69 12.16 20.87
N LEU A 39 7.30 12.20 19.68
CA LEU A 39 6.72 11.77 18.42
C LEU A 39 7.71 10.88 17.67
N CYS A 40 7.27 9.66 17.38
CA CYS A 40 8.01 8.74 16.52
C CYS A 40 7.36 8.73 15.12
N LEU A 41 8.16 9.03 14.10
CA LEU A 41 7.69 9.06 12.72
C LEU A 41 7.82 7.68 12.07
N ALA A 42 6.84 7.31 11.26
CA ALA A 42 6.92 6.11 10.43
C ALA A 42 8.10 6.22 9.43
N SER A 43 8.76 5.09 9.15
CA SER A 43 9.91 5.04 8.24
C SER A 43 9.68 5.73 6.89
N PRO A 44 8.53 5.57 6.20
CA PRO A 44 8.31 6.26 4.93
C PRO A 44 8.18 7.78 5.07
N VAL A 45 7.74 8.29 6.22
CA VAL A 45 7.75 9.72 6.49
C VAL A 45 9.19 10.22 6.62
N LEU A 46 10.02 9.51 7.39
CA LEU A 46 11.44 9.87 7.56
C LEU A 46 12.23 9.78 6.26
N SER A 47 12.01 8.73 5.46
CA SER A 47 12.78 8.51 4.24
C SER A 47 12.33 9.39 3.07
N ASN A 48 11.04 9.70 2.95
CA ASN A 48 10.48 10.26 1.73
C ASN A 48 9.92 11.68 1.86
N LEU A 49 9.41 12.08 3.05
CA LEU A 49 8.79 13.39 3.18
C LEU A 49 9.83 14.51 3.00
N GLY A 50 9.58 15.38 2.02
CA GLY A 50 10.49 16.47 1.67
C GLY A 50 11.59 16.07 0.69
N THR A 51 11.50 14.86 0.10
CA THR A 51 12.31 14.41 -1.02
C THR A 51 11.45 14.23 -2.27
N GLU A 52 12.07 13.92 -3.40
CA GLU A 52 11.41 13.52 -4.65
C GLU A 52 11.22 12.00 -4.75
N ARG A 53 11.56 11.25 -3.71
CA ARG A 53 11.53 9.79 -3.66
C ARG A 53 10.26 9.30 -2.98
N GLY A 54 9.58 8.36 -3.62
CA GLY A 54 8.48 7.60 -3.03
C GLY A 54 7.36 8.42 -2.37
N MET A 55 6.53 7.76 -1.61
CA MET A 55 5.43 8.39 -0.86
C MET A 55 5.73 8.41 0.66
N PRO A 56 5.24 9.40 1.41
CA PRO A 56 5.40 9.45 2.87
C PRO A 56 4.44 8.50 3.61
N ILE A 57 3.72 7.66 2.88
CA ILE A 57 2.84 6.61 3.38
C ILE A 57 3.20 5.28 2.72
N SER A 58 2.92 4.17 3.40
CA SER A 58 3.31 2.84 2.92
C SER A 58 2.23 1.77 3.10
N CYS A 59 1.04 2.15 3.56
CA CYS A 59 -0.06 1.21 3.80
C CYS A 59 -1.28 1.68 3.01
N PHE A 60 -1.80 0.77 2.17
CA PHE A 60 -2.90 1.02 1.25
C PHE A 60 -3.92 -0.10 1.35
N GLY A 61 -5.17 0.18 1.00
CA GLY A 61 -6.23 -0.81 0.91
C GLY A 61 -6.91 -0.74 -0.45
N ILE A 62 -7.11 -1.89 -1.08
CA ILE A 62 -7.84 -2.04 -2.34
C ILE A 62 -9.02 -2.99 -2.08
N ASP A 63 -10.22 -2.58 -2.41
CA ASP A 63 -11.41 -3.43 -2.38
C ASP A 63 -11.81 -3.78 -3.82
N VAL A 64 -11.71 -5.07 -4.16
CA VAL A 64 -11.83 -5.53 -5.55
C VAL A 64 -13.29 -5.74 -5.91
N GLY A 65 -13.74 -5.09 -6.99
CA GLY A 65 -15.07 -5.27 -7.54
C GLY A 65 -15.26 -6.62 -8.27
N ASP A 66 -16.50 -7.12 -8.32
CA ASP A 66 -16.86 -8.38 -8.99
C ASP A 66 -17.05 -8.20 -10.51
N SER A 67 -16.02 -7.71 -11.18
CA SER A 67 -15.97 -7.60 -12.66
C SER A 67 -14.52 -7.73 -13.14
N ILE A 68 -14.34 -8.07 -14.41
CA ILE A 68 -13.01 -8.14 -15.02
C ILE A 68 -12.32 -6.78 -14.96
N GLU A 69 -13.04 -5.71 -15.22
CA GLU A 69 -12.53 -4.33 -15.13
C GLU A 69 -12.06 -4.02 -13.70
N GLY A 70 -12.90 -4.30 -12.69
CA GLY A 70 -12.55 -4.07 -11.29
C GLY A 70 -11.34 -4.87 -10.82
N ILE A 71 -11.21 -6.12 -11.27
CA ILE A 71 -10.06 -6.98 -10.97
C ILE A 71 -8.80 -6.48 -11.68
N ALA A 72 -8.90 -6.06 -12.94
CA ALA A 72 -7.78 -5.52 -13.71
C ALA A 72 -7.30 -4.17 -13.14
N ASP A 73 -8.22 -3.28 -12.79
CA ASP A 73 -7.91 -1.99 -12.17
C ASP A 73 -7.22 -2.17 -10.82
N ALA A 74 -7.73 -3.07 -9.98
CA ALA A 74 -7.11 -3.42 -8.70
C ALA A 74 -5.69 -3.96 -8.88
N ASN A 75 -5.45 -4.81 -9.89
CA ASN A 75 -4.13 -5.33 -10.20
C ASN A 75 -3.18 -4.22 -10.69
N SER A 76 -3.67 -3.31 -11.52
CA SER A 76 -2.89 -2.14 -11.98
C SER A 76 -2.52 -1.20 -10.84
N GLU A 77 -3.46 -0.95 -9.92
CA GLU A 77 -3.22 -0.14 -8.72
C GLU A 77 -2.21 -0.82 -7.79
N LEU A 78 -2.38 -2.12 -7.53
CA LEU A 78 -1.44 -2.93 -6.75
C LEU A 78 -0.02 -2.83 -7.30
N MET A 79 0.14 -2.97 -8.62
CA MET A 79 1.43 -2.88 -9.30
C MET A 79 2.11 -1.52 -9.06
N ARG A 80 1.36 -0.43 -9.19
CA ARG A 80 1.87 0.94 -8.96
C ARG A 80 2.26 1.17 -7.51
N LEU A 81 1.44 0.76 -6.55
CA LEU A 81 1.70 0.93 -5.12
C LEU A 81 2.87 0.08 -4.65
N SER A 82 2.93 -1.19 -5.09
CA SER A 82 4.00 -2.13 -4.76
C SER A 82 5.36 -1.66 -5.31
N SER A 83 5.40 -1.17 -6.56
CA SER A 83 6.64 -0.67 -7.16
C SER A 83 7.27 0.51 -6.40
N GLN A 84 6.47 1.24 -5.62
CA GLN A 84 6.92 2.32 -4.74
C GLN A 84 7.22 1.86 -3.29
N GLY A 85 7.23 0.55 -3.05
CA GLY A 85 7.48 -0.04 -1.73
C GLY A 85 6.28 0.03 -0.78
N GLY A 86 5.07 0.18 -1.30
CA GLY A 86 3.82 0.16 -0.52
C GLY A 86 3.42 -1.24 -0.07
N GLY A 87 2.92 -1.37 1.16
CA GLY A 87 2.18 -2.55 1.61
C GLY A 87 0.70 -2.39 1.30
N VAL A 88 0.07 -3.40 0.69
CA VAL A 88 -1.31 -3.31 0.22
C VAL A 88 -2.17 -4.42 0.81
N GLY A 89 -3.26 -4.05 1.47
CA GLY A 89 -4.34 -4.98 1.82
C GLY A 89 -5.33 -5.10 0.66
N ILE A 90 -5.59 -6.33 0.18
CA ILE A 90 -6.48 -6.59 -0.95
C ILE A 90 -7.70 -7.33 -0.42
N GLY A 91 -8.88 -6.73 -0.54
CA GLY A 91 -10.16 -7.33 -0.16
C GLY A 91 -10.82 -8.02 -1.35
N LEU A 92 -10.98 -9.37 -1.29
CA LEU A 92 -11.61 -10.16 -2.34
C LEU A 92 -13.07 -10.53 -2.04
N SER A 93 -13.60 -10.08 -0.91
CA SER A 93 -14.91 -10.52 -0.40
C SER A 93 -16.10 -10.19 -1.30
N ARG A 94 -15.94 -9.24 -2.24
CA ARG A 94 -16.98 -8.87 -3.21
C ARG A 94 -17.00 -9.74 -4.45
N ILE A 95 -15.91 -10.44 -4.75
CA ILE A 95 -15.84 -11.32 -5.91
C ILE A 95 -16.74 -12.53 -5.65
N ARG A 96 -17.49 -12.94 -6.65
CA ARG A 96 -18.37 -14.11 -6.57
C ARG A 96 -17.58 -15.41 -6.35
N GLY A 97 -18.13 -16.28 -5.54
CA GLY A 97 -17.53 -17.59 -5.28
C GLY A 97 -17.61 -18.56 -6.48
N ARG A 98 -16.89 -19.66 -6.33
CA ARG A 98 -16.84 -20.77 -7.29
C ARG A 98 -18.25 -21.28 -7.62
N GLY A 99 -18.47 -21.61 -8.89
CA GLY A 99 -19.74 -22.15 -9.40
C GLY A 99 -20.86 -21.13 -9.59
N LYS A 100 -20.66 -19.84 -9.21
CA LYS A 100 -21.63 -18.79 -9.51
C LYS A 100 -21.62 -18.45 -10.99
N ALA A 101 -22.80 -18.25 -11.57
CA ALA A 101 -22.94 -17.92 -12.99
C ALA A 101 -22.23 -16.61 -13.36
N ILE A 102 -21.50 -16.62 -14.44
CA ILE A 102 -20.99 -15.44 -15.13
C ILE A 102 -21.89 -15.25 -16.35
N LYS A 103 -22.68 -14.19 -16.35
CA LYS A 103 -23.60 -13.81 -17.41
C LYS A 103 -23.17 -14.41 -18.76
N ASP A 104 -23.84 -15.11 -19.50
CA ASP A 104 -23.56 -15.71 -20.83
C ASP A 104 -22.15 -16.35 -21.04
N ASN A 105 -21.34 -16.52 -19.99
CA ASN A 105 -19.94 -16.94 -20.09
C ASN A 105 -19.56 -18.09 -19.12
N GLY A 106 -20.48 -18.90 -18.72
CA GLY A 106 -20.23 -20.08 -17.88
C GLY A 106 -20.30 -19.78 -16.38
N VAL A 107 -19.37 -20.34 -15.60
CA VAL A 107 -19.36 -20.26 -14.13
C VAL A 107 -18.01 -19.78 -13.61
N SER A 108 -18.02 -19.13 -12.45
CA SER A 108 -16.82 -18.64 -11.76
C SER A 108 -15.96 -19.81 -11.23
N GLU A 109 -14.66 -19.69 -11.38
CA GLU A 109 -13.67 -20.56 -10.75
C GLU A 109 -13.29 -20.08 -9.34
N GLY A 110 -14.01 -19.09 -8.80
CA GLY A 110 -13.79 -18.55 -7.46
C GLY A 110 -12.65 -17.54 -7.35
N ILE A 111 -12.25 -17.26 -6.11
CA ILE A 111 -11.30 -16.20 -5.80
C ILE A 111 -9.83 -16.62 -5.87
N VAL A 112 -9.53 -17.91 -5.71
CA VAL A 112 -8.13 -18.39 -5.62
C VAL A 112 -7.31 -18.09 -6.87
N PRO A 113 -7.82 -18.24 -8.12
CA PRO A 113 -7.10 -17.82 -9.31
C PRO A 113 -6.72 -16.34 -9.31
N TRP A 114 -7.59 -15.47 -8.82
CA TRP A 114 -7.34 -14.02 -8.72
C TRP A 114 -6.28 -13.70 -7.65
N ALA A 115 -6.34 -14.38 -6.51
CA ALA A 115 -5.30 -14.24 -5.46
C ALA A 115 -3.90 -14.59 -6.00
N LYS A 116 -3.78 -15.64 -6.86
CA LYS A 116 -2.53 -16.02 -7.52
C LYS A 116 -2.00 -14.94 -8.48
N ILE A 117 -2.88 -14.23 -9.17
CA ILE A 117 -2.48 -13.11 -10.03
C ILE A 117 -1.86 -11.98 -9.19
N TYR A 118 -2.50 -11.62 -8.08
CA TYR A 118 -1.98 -10.59 -7.19
C TYR A 118 -0.63 -10.98 -6.56
N ASP A 119 -0.48 -12.25 -6.15
CA ASP A 119 0.81 -12.76 -5.66
C ASP A 119 1.92 -12.64 -6.73
N SER A 120 1.63 -13.08 -7.96
CA SER A 120 2.57 -12.97 -9.09
C SER A 120 2.92 -11.51 -9.41
N THR A 121 1.96 -10.61 -9.30
CA THR A 121 2.16 -9.17 -9.49
C THR A 121 3.11 -8.58 -8.46
N ILE A 122 2.95 -8.93 -7.18
CA ILE A 122 3.85 -8.51 -6.11
C ILE A 122 5.27 -9.02 -6.35
N LEU A 123 5.42 -10.29 -6.71
CA LEU A 123 6.73 -10.88 -7.03
C LEU A 123 7.40 -10.15 -8.19
N ALA A 124 6.65 -9.86 -9.26
CA ALA A 124 7.17 -9.16 -10.44
C ALA A 124 7.58 -7.72 -10.16
N THR A 125 6.86 -7.00 -9.28
CA THR A 125 7.12 -5.59 -8.97
C THR A 125 8.25 -5.36 -7.97
N ASN A 126 8.71 -6.41 -7.27
CA ASN A 126 9.78 -6.35 -6.26
C ASN A 126 11.20 -6.33 -6.87
N GLN A 127 11.37 -5.73 -8.05
CA GLN A 127 12.66 -5.66 -8.73
C GLN A 127 13.41 -4.37 -8.38
N GLY A 128 14.53 -4.52 -7.67
CA GLY A 128 15.49 -3.42 -7.47
C GLY A 128 15.06 -2.29 -6.54
N SER A 129 13.99 -2.45 -5.79
CA SER A 129 13.52 -1.42 -4.84
C SER A 129 14.25 -1.49 -3.50
N VAL A 130 14.52 -0.33 -2.91
CA VAL A 130 15.12 -0.20 -1.55
C VAL A 130 14.20 -0.82 -0.50
N ARG A 131 12.88 -0.76 -0.71
CA ARG A 131 11.86 -1.40 0.11
C ARG A 131 10.97 -2.27 -0.77
N ARG A 132 10.89 -3.55 -0.44
CA ARG A 132 10.01 -4.48 -1.15
C ARG A 132 8.55 -4.15 -0.85
N GLY A 133 7.72 -4.16 -1.87
CA GLY A 133 6.27 -4.16 -1.72
C GLY A 133 5.82 -5.48 -1.09
N ALA A 134 4.69 -5.43 -0.41
CA ALA A 134 4.04 -6.61 0.15
C ALA A 134 2.52 -6.47 0.01
N ALA A 135 1.82 -7.57 -0.12
CA ALA A 135 0.37 -7.57 -0.07
C ALA A 135 -0.14 -8.60 0.93
N SER A 136 -1.28 -8.30 1.54
CA SER A 136 -2.10 -9.26 2.26
C SER A 136 -3.42 -9.42 1.53
N VAL A 137 -3.86 -10.65 1.32
CA VAL A 137 -5.17 -10.94 0.74
C VAL A 137 -6.14 -11.20 1.88
N ASN A 138 -7.29 -10.55 1.84
CA ASN A 138 -8.30 -10.59 2.89
C ASN A 138 -9.63 -11.10 2.33
N LEU A 139 -10.26 -12.01 3.07
CA LEU A 139 -11.54 -12.60 2.72
C LEU A 139 -12.45 -12.65 3.94
N ASN A 140 -13.72 -12.33 3.77
CA ASN A 140 -14.70 -12.49 4.83
C ASN A 140 -14.91 -13.98 5.15
N ILE A 141 -15.04 -14.31 6.43
CA ILE A 141 -15.23 -15.68 6.90
C ILE A 141 -16.52 -16.35 6.36
N ASN A 142 -17.50 -15.56 5.97
CA ASN A 142 -18.75 -16.05 5.38
C ASN A 142 -18.73 -16.13 3.85
N HIS A 143 -17.56 -15.91 3.21
CA HIS A 143 -17.43 -16.07 1.76
C HIS A 143 -17.53 -17.56 1.37
N PRO A 144 -18.24 -17.91 0.26
CA PRO A 144 -18.38 -19.31 -0.15
C PRO A 144 -17.07 -20.07 -0.34
N ASP A 145 -16.01 -19.38 -0.75
CA ASP A 145 -14.71 -19.99 -1.06
C ASP A 145 -13.74 -19.90 0.13
N VAL A 146 -14.19 -19.61 1.34
CA VAL A 146 -13.30 -19.39 2.48
C VAL A 146 -12.47 -20.63 2.81
N GLU A 147 -13.04 -21.81 2.73
CA GLU A 147 -12.33 -23.07 3.01
C GLU A 147 -11.25 -23.37 1.95
N GLU A 148 -11.49 -23.03 0.68
CA GLU A 148 -10.48 -23.19 -0.39
C GLU A 148 -9.37 -22.13 -0.29
N PHE A 149 -9.69 -20.97 0.28
CA PHE A 149 -8.75 -19.88 0.47
C PHE A 149 -7.76 -20.14 1.60
N LEU A 150 -8.15 -20.85 2.66
CA LEU A 150 -7.31 -21.22 3.81
C LEU A 150 -6.36 -22.37 3.51
#